data_7716fe8dcfcb43a5c455fd45b9e3eb4a
#
_entry.id   7716fe8dcfcb43a5c455fd45b9e3eb4a
#
_cell.length_a   1.000
_cell.length_b   1.000
_cell.length_c   1.000
_cell.angle_alpha   90.00
_cell.angle_beta   90.00
_cell.angle_gamma   90.00
#
_symmetry.space_group_name_H-M   'P 1'
#
loop_
_entity.id
_entity.type
_entity.pdbx_description
1 polymer ?
#
loop_
_entity_poly.entity_id
_entity_poly.type
_entity_poly.pdbx_seq_one_letter_code
_entity_poly.pdbx_strand_id
1 'polypeptide(L)'
;MNYTSDKPLSFSQTYEAENGKLSNDMSVISDSNASGGKSVGKFESDSSYCQISITVPADAVYDIVIRSKAIGPYKENDLYADGKKAGTFVSKPDNFSDYTVCAVTLKKGSHTLTVKKSWGWIELDKITVKTGAKISNSTYNVTSSLVNRNATANTKKLYSFLKDSYGKYVITGQQCDGGINGNEFKAIKNLTGDYPALLGLDMMDYTPSRTALGTSSSAVDKAIEFHKKGGIVTFCWHWNAPTEYLYSTANSSDGWWGGFYTQNSKFDIAKVMNGQDAKGKKLLDRDIKEIAKQLKRLEKAGVPVIWRPLHEASGGWFWWGAQGPNAYKKLWKYLYKELTNTYGCNNLIWVYNGQSADWYPGDEYVDIVGEDIYPGNHVYDPQVSRFKQAINYGSKTKITALTENGCIFDIDSAVSINALWCWFMTWGNEFTVNGSNYSEKYTEKSVIKKMYASKYSLTLGSLPKIY
;
A
#
# COMPACT_ATOMS: atom_id res chain seq x y z
N MET A 1 -23.03 13.73 14.40
CA MET A 1 -24.40 13.37 14.04
C MET A 1 -24.73 12.07 14.76
N ASN A 2 -25.78 12.06 15.59
CA ASN A 2 -26.22 10.85 16.30
C ASN A 2 -27.00 9.97 15.31
N TYR A 3 -26.46 8.83 14.92
CA TYR A 3 -27.18 7.81 14.18
C TYR A 3 -28.00 6.98 15.18
N THR A 4 -29.26 7.30 15.31
CA THR A 4 -30.24 6.46 16.00
C THR A 4 -31.16 5.80 14.95
N SER A 5 -30.71 4.68 14.41
CA SER A 5 -31.63 3.69 13.85
C SER A 5 -31.10 2.31 14.18
N ASP A 6 -31.85 1.59 15.01
CA ASP A 6 -31.53 0.24 15.49
C ASP A 6 -31.65 -0.87 14.44
N LYS A 7 -31.89 -0.54 13.17
CA LYS A 7 -31.86 -1.51 12.07
C LYS A 7 -30.73 -1.16 11.09
N PRO A 8 -29.86 -2.13 10.75
CA PRO A 8 -28.87 -1.91 9.71
C PRO A 8 -29.60 -1.54 8.41
N LEU A 9 -29.10 -0.49 7.73
CA LEU A 9 -29.59 -0.11 6.41
C LEU A 9 -29.38 -1.31 5.46
N SER A 10 -30.47 -1.81 4.88
CA SER A 10 -30.42 -2.82 3.82
C SER A 10 -30.90 -2.17 2.53
N PHE A 11 -29.97 -1.90 1.62
CA PHE A 11 -30.26 -1.30 0.32
C PHE A 11 -29.46 -2.04 -0.75
N SER A 12 -30.14 -2.35 -1.88
CA SER A 12 -29.48 -2.87 -3.07
C SER A 12 -30.35 -2.50 -4.28
N GLN A 13 -29.77 -1.78 -5.22
CA GLN A 13 -30.44 -1.40 -6.46
C GLN A 13 -29.48 -1.52 -7.63
N THR A 14 -29.97 -2.09 -8.73
CA THR A 14 -29.23 -2.31 -9.97
C THR A 14 -29.65 -1.30 -11.03
N TYR A 15 -28.70 -0.86 -11.83
CA TYR A 15 -28.84 0.07 -12.92
C TYR A 15 -28.12 -0.50 -14.14
N GLU A 16 -28.85 -0.71 -15.23
CA GLU A 16 -28.28 -1.21 -16.49
C GLU A 16 -27.47 -0.12 -17.19
N ALA A 17 -26.31 -0.47 -17.72
CA ALA A 17 -25.37 0.50 -18.29
C ALA A 17 -25.90 1.16 -19.56
N GLU A 18 -26.65 0.42 -20.39
CA GLU A 18 -27.26 0.94 -21.61
C GLU A 18 -28.29 2.04 -21.38
N ASN A 19 -28.82 2.19 -20.15
CA ASN A 19 -29.71 3.28 -19.75
C ASN A 19 -28.94 4.52 -19.27
N GLY A 20 -27.62 4.46 -19.22
CA GLY A 20 -26.77 5.56 -18.82
C GLY A 20 -26.50 6.58 -19.95
N LYS A 21 -25.97 7.73 -19.57
CA LYS A 21 -25.45 8.70 -20.54
C LYS A 21 -24.07 8.27 -21.01
N LEU A 22 -23.93 8.08 -22.31
CA LEU A 22 -22.68 7.64 -22.95
C LEU A 22 -21.95 8.81 -23.61
N SER A 23 -20.62 8.75 -23.66
CA SER A 23 -19.84 9.61 -24.54
C SER A 23 -20.09 9.21 -26.01
N ASN A 24 -19.83 10.15 -26.94
CA ASN A 24 -20.21 9.98 -28.37
C ASN A 24 -19.50 8.83 -29.07
N ASP A 25 -18.38 8.37 -28.55
CA ASP A 25 -17.57 7.27 -29.10
C ASP A 25 -18.03 5.90 -28.63
N MET A 26 -18.96 5.84 -27.68
CA MET A 26 -19.46 4.60 -27.10
C MET A 26 -20.76 4.11 -27.74
N SER A 27 -21.05 2.84 -27.60
CA SER A 27 -22.26 2.25 -28.16
C SER A 27 -22.82 1.13 -27.29
N VAL A 28 -24.15 0.95 -27.39
CA VAL A 28 -24.84 -0.22 -26.83
C VAL A 28 -24.59 -1.42 -27.74
N ILE A 29 -24.21 -2.53 -27.16
CA ILE A 29 -23.87 -3.80 -27.82
C ILE A 29 -24.90 -4.86 -27.40
N SER A 30 -25.42 -5.63 -28.35
CA SER A 30 -26.22 -6.80 -28.04
C SER A 30 -25.33 -7.97 -27.63
N ASP A 31 -25.50 -8.48 -26.40
CA ASP A 31 -24.77 -9.65 -25.89
C ASP A 31 -25.71 -10.47 -24.99
N SER A 32 -26.01 -11.69 -25.39
CA SER A 32 -26.91 -12.59 -24.65
C SER A 32 -26.39 -12.99 -23.27
N ASN A 33 -25.10 -12.77 -22.98
CA ASN A 33 -24.48 -13.04 -21.67
C ASN A 33 -24.58 -11.83 -20.72
N ALA A 34 -24.96 -10.66 -21.24
CA ALA A 34 -25.21 -9.47 -20.45
C ALA A 34 -26.64 -9.47 -19.87
N SER A 35 -26.83 -8.77 -18.78
CA SER A 35 -28.13 -8.49 -18.19
C SER A 35 -29.02 -7.77 -19.21
N GLY A 36 -30.27 -8.17 -19.31
CA GLY A 36 -31.17 -7.60 -20.33
C GLY A 36 -30.76 -7.83 -21.79
N GLY A 37 -29.71 -8.61 -22.05
CA GLY A 37 -29.19 -8.91 -23.38
C GLY A 37 -28.41 -7.77 -24.04
N LYS A 38 -27.96 -6.79 -23.25
CA LYS A 38 -27.24 -5.62 -23.74
C LYS A 38 -26.09 -5.23 -22.81
N SER A 39 -25.04 -4.65 -23.37
CA SER A 39 -23.91 -4.03 -22.66
C SER A 39 -23.50 -2.73 -23.33
N VAL A 40 -22.60 -2.00 -22.73
CA VAL A 40 -22.01 -0.78 -23.28
C VAL A 40 -20.53 -1.02 -23.54
N GLY A 41 -20.08 -0.77 -24.75
CA GLY A 41 -18.69 -1.00 -25.16
C GLY A 41 -18.03 0.21 -25.81
N LYS A 42 -16.86 -0.05 -26.40
CA LYS A 42 -16.01 0.96 -27.05
C LYS A 42 -15.43 2.01 -26.09
N PHE A 43 -14.98 1.57 -24.92
CA PHE A 43 -14.11 2.38 -24.06
C PHE A 43 -12.71 2.53 -24.67
N GLU A 44 -12.59 3.21 -25.81
CA GLU A 44 -11.35 3.27 -26.60
C GLU A 44 -10.63 4.63 -26.47
N SER A 45 -11.39 5.70 -26.34
CA SER A 45 -10.87 7.08 -26.21
C SER A 45 -10.66 7.44 -24.73
N ASP A 46 -9.70 8.30 -24.44
CA ASP A 46 -9.47 8.83 -23.08
C ASP A 46 -10.65 9.64 -22.55
N SER A 47 -11.55 10.07 -23.43
CA SER A 47 -12.81 10.72 -23.10
C SER A 47 -13.99 9.77 -22.93
N SER A 48 -13.81 8.46 -23.16
CA SER A 48 -14.90 7.48 -23.06
C SER A 48 -15.43 7.36 -21.62
N TYR A 49 -16.74 7.48 -21.47
CA TYR A 49 -17.42 7.32 -20.20
C TYR A 49 -18.86 6.80 -20.35
N CYS A 50 -19.30 6.05 -19.34
CA CYS A 50 -20.70 5.75 -19.10
C CYS A 50 -21.10 6.36 -17.75
N GLN A 51 -22.11 7.24 -17.73
CA GLN A 51 -22.60 7.93 -16.54
C GLN A 51 -24.01 7.47 -16.20
N ILE A 52 -24.22 7.04 -14.97
CA ILE A 52 -25.49 6.50 -14.46
C ILE A 52 -25.96 7.37 -13.29
N SER A 53 -27.20 7.85 -13.36
CA SER A 53 -27.85 8.54 -12.25
C SER A 53 -28.42 7.51 -11.27
N ILE A 54 -28.10 7.65 -9.99
CA ILE A 54 -28.54 6.78 -8.91
C ILE A 54 -29.21 7.57 -7.81
N THR A 55 -29.98 6.92 -6.96
CA THR A 55 -30.53 7.51 -5.74
C THR A 55 -30.31 6.58 -4.57
N VAL A 56 -29.80 7.12 -3.45
CA VAL A 56 -29.58 6.36 -2.22
C VAL A 56 -30.47 6.86 -1.08
N PRO A 57 -30.98 5.96 -0.22
CA PRO A 57 -32.03 6.30 0.75
C PRO A 57 -31.49 6.97 2.04
N ALA A 58 -30.20 6.93 2.30
CA ALA A 58 -29.60 7.45 3.53
C ALA A 58 -28.14 7.87 3.34
N ASP A 59 -27.63 8.69 4.26
CA ASP A 59 -26.20 8.93 4.41
C ASP A 59 -25.55 7.62 4.88
N ALA A 60 -24.74 7.01 4.03
CA ALA A 60 -24.08 5.74 4.36
C ALA A 60 -22.87 5.48 3.44
N VAL A 61 -22.19 4.40 3.76
CA VAL A 61 -21.15 3.83 2.90
C VAL A 61 -21.80 2.76 2.02
N TYR A 62 -21.50 2.81 0.72
CA TYR A 62 -22.05 1.90 -0.28
C TYR A 62 -20.93 1.14 -0.98
N ASP A 63 -21.16 -0.12 -1.27
CA ASP A 63 -20.35 -0.90 -2.20
C ASP A 63 -20.95 -0.78 -3.59
N ILE A 64 -20.13 -0.42 -4.57
CA ILE A 64 -20.51 -0.28 -5.97
C ILE A 64 -20.01 -1.51 -6.72
N VAL A 65 -20.91 -2.39 -7.09
CA VAL A 65 -20.60 -3.61 -7.85
C VAL A 65 -20.75 -3.30 -9.33
N ILE A 66 -19.66 -3.42 -10.07
CA ILE A 66 -19.58 -3.17 -11.51
C ILE A 66 -19.46 -4.51 -12.21
N ARG A 67 -20.46 -4.86 -13.04
CA ARG A 67 -20.41 -6.06 -13.86
C ARG A 67 -19.88 -5.73 -15.23
N SER A 68 -18.73 -6.30 -15.57
CA SER A 68 -18.03 -6.01 -16.82
C SER A 68 -17.17 -7.19 -17.28
N LYS A 69 -16.76 -7.17 -18.54
CA LYS A 69 -15.72 -8.06 -19.09
C LYS A 69 -14.67 -7.24 -19.85
N ALA A 70 -13.41 -7.67 -19.82
CA ALA A 70 -12.35 -7.05 -20.59
C ALA A 70 -12.36 -7.56 -22.05
N ILE A 71 -11.99 -6.70 -22.98
CA ILE A 71 -11.69 -7.05 -24.37
C ILE A 71 -10.17 -7.25 -24.48
N GLY A 72 -9.74 -8.47 -24.75
CA GLY A 72 -8.33 -8.88 -24.68
C GLY A 72 -7.90 -9.20 -23.25
N PRO A 73 -6.65 -8.94 -22.82
CA PRO A 73 -6.19 -9.21 -21.45
C PRO A 73 -6.96 -8.36 -20.44
N TYR A 74 -6.68 -8.58 -19.14
CA TYR A 74 -7.32 -7.77 -18.08
C TYR A 74 -7.17 -6.27 -18.33
N LYS A 75 -8.16 -5.49 -17.90
CA LYS A 75 -8.24 -4.03 -18.09
C LYS A 75 -8.61 -3.35 -16.78
N GLU A 76 -7.94 -2.25 -16.48
CA GLU A 76 -8.23 -1.40 -15.35
C GLU A 76 -8.98 -0.15 -15.80
N ASN A 77 -10.04 0.21 -15.08
CA ASN A 77 -10.84 1.40 -15.35
C ASN A 77 -11.29 2.06 -14.03
N ASP A 78 -11.71 3.31 -14.12
CA ASP A 78 -11.99 4.15 -12.98
C ASP A 78 -13.48 4.35 -12.75
N LEU A 79 -13.89 4.30 -11.48
CA LEU A 79 -15.20 4.73 -11.02
C LEU A 79 -15.11 6.13 -10.39
N TYR A 80 -16.01 7.00 -10.78
CA TYR A 80 -16.22 8.33 -10.18
C TYR A 80 -17.62 8.41 -9.56
N ALA A 81 -17.72 9.07 -8.42
CA ALA A 81 -18.99 9.46 -7.79
C ALA A 81 -19.03 11.00 -7.70
N ASP A 82 -20.06 11.60 -8.28
CA ASP A 82 -20.23 13.07 -8.35
C ASP A 82 -18.98 13.82 -8.86
N GLY A 83 -18.35 13.25 -9.88
CA GLY A 83 -17.15 13.81 -10.52
C GLY A 83 -15.84 13.59 -9.76
N LYS A 84 -15.85 13.01 -8.56
CA LYS A 84 -14.65 12.64 -7.80
C LYS A 84 -14.34 11.16 -7.98
N LYS A 85 -13.06 10.81 -8.18
CA LYS A 85 -12.65 9.41 -8.28
C LYS A 85 -12.96 8.69 -6.97
N ALA A 86 -13.77 7.63 -7.08
CA ALA A 86 -14.20 6.79 -5.96
C ALA A 86 -13.37 5.51 -5.85
N GLY A 87 -12.75 5.08 -6.94
CA GLY A 87 -11.88 3.91 -6.96
C GLY A 87 -11.59 3.43 -8.37
N THR A 88 -10.88 2.31 -8.43
CA THR A 88 -10.48 1.62 -9.65
C THR A 88 -10.95 0.17 -9.58
N PHE A 89 -11.31 -0.42 -10.70
CA PHE A 89 -11.67 -1.83 -10.80
C PHE A 89 -10.96 -2.50 -11.97
N VAL A 90 -10.72 -3.81 -11.84
CA VAL A 90 -9.99 -4.61 -12.83
C VAL A 90 -10.94 -5.63 -13.44
N SER A 91 -11.27 -5.44 -14.73
CA SER A 91 -12.07 -6.42 -15.49
C SER A 91 -11.17 -7.52 -16.07
N LYS A 92 -11.64 -8.77 -15.99
CA LYS A 92 -10.99 -9.95 -16.60
C LYS A 92 -11.65 -10.27 -17.94
N PRO A 93 -10.93 -10.99 -18.84
CA PRO A 93 -11.48 -11.42 -20.13
C PRO A 93 -12.52 -12.54 -19.97
N ASP A 94 -13.09 -12.95 -21.09
CA ASP A 94 -13.93 -14.10 -21.34
C ASP A 94 -15.40 -13.96 -20.89
N ASN A 95 -15.68 -13.63 -19.63
CA ASN A 95 -17.02 -13.59 -19.11
C ASN A 95 -17.29 -12.32 -18.31
N PHE A 96 -18.54 -11.83 -18.34
CA PHE A 96 -18.97 -10.80 -17.41
C PHE A 96 -18.80 -11.29 -15.96
N SER A 97 -18.12 -10.49 -15.18
CA SER A 97 -17.87 -10.76 -13.76
C SER A 97 -18.11 -9.50 -12.94
N ASP A 98 -18.43 -9.70 -11.66
CA ASP A 98 -18.70 -8.62 -10.72
C ASP A 98 -17.38 -8.15 -10.06
N TYR A 99 -17.14 -6.84 -10.12
CA TYR A 99 -16.01 -6.17 -9.49
C TYR A 99 -16.54 -5.11 -8.54
N THR A 100 -16.05 -5.06 -7.32
CA THR A 100 -16.60 -4.15 -6.31
C THR A 100 -15.62 -3.04 -5.97
N VAL A 101 -16.05 -1.79 -6.14
CA VAL A 101 -15.44 -0.63 -5.49
C VAL A 101 -16.15 -0.45 -4.15
N CYS A 102 -15.43 -0.72 -3.06
CA CYS A 102 -15.99 -0.75 -1.71
C CYS A 102 -15.98 0.63 -1.06
N ALA A 103 -16.92 0.84 -0.14
CA ALA A 103 -16.92 1.93 0.82
C ALA A 103 -17.04 3.34 0.22
N VAL A 104 -17.73 3.49 -0.89
CA VAL A 104 -18.07 4.81 -1.45
C VAL A 104 -19.05 5.52 -0.52
N THR A 105 -18.65 6.65 0.05
CA THR A 105 -19.48 7.44 0.95
C THR A 105 -20.44 8.31 0.13
N LEU A 106 -21.73 8.10 0.28
CA LEU A 106 -22.78 8.88 -0.37
C LEU A 106 -23.76 9.43 0.67
N LYS A 107 -24.22 10.64 0.46
CA LYS A 107 -25.31 11.23 1.26
C LYS A 107 -26.66 10.78 0.73
N LYS A 108 -27.72 10.87 1.54
CA LYS A 108 -29.09 10.64 1.07
C LYS A 108 -29.40 11.55 -0.13
N GLY A 109 -29.92 10.96 -1.20
CA GLY A 109 -30.34 11.71 -2.39
C GLY A 109 -29.79 11.14 -3.69
N SER A 110 -29.83 11.98 -4.72
CA SER A 110 -29.40 11.61 -6.07
C SER A 110 -27.90 11.88 -6.27
N HIS A 111 -27.24 10.98 -6.95
CA HIS A 111 -25.82 11.00 -7.27
C HIS A 111 -25.57 10.57 -8.71
N THR A 112 -24.38 10.83 -9.22
CA THR A 112 -23.92 10.30 -10.51
C THR A 112 -22.75 9.36 -10.29
N LEU A 113 -22.86 8.13 -10.80
CA LEU A 113 -21.73 7.22 -10.94
C LEU A 113 -21.23 7.26 -12.38
N THR A 114 -19.94 7.43 -12.58
CA THR A 114 -19.33 7.48 -13.92
C THR A 114 -18.21 6.47 -14.01
N VAL A 115 -18.34 5.50 -14.90
CA VAL A 115 -17.24 4.64 -15.32
C VAL A 115 -16.49 5.37 -16.42
N LYS A 116 -15.19 5.64 -16.19
CA LYS A 116 -14.31 6.29 -17.17
C LYS A 116 -13.20 5.35 -17.61
N LYS A 117 -12.80 5.49 -18.87
CA LYS A 117 -11.62 4.83 -19.38
C LYS A 117 -10.37 5.23 -18.59
N SER A 118 -9.61 4.21 -18.18
CA SER A 118 -8.20 4.27 -17.85
C SER A 118 -7.44 3.42 -18.87
N TRP A 119 -7.40 2.11 -18.73
CA TRP A 119 -6.96 1.22 -19.82
C TRP A 119 -8.04 0.96 -20.87
N GLY A 120 -9.30 1.23 -20.55
CA GLY A 120 -10.43 1.09 -21.45
C GLY A 120 -10.74 -0.35 -21.83
N TRP A 121 -11.25 -0.55 -23.02
CA TRP A 121 -11.49 -1.81 -23.73
C TRP A 121 -12.22 -2.85 -22.89
N ILE A 122 -13.35 -2.42 -22.34
CA ILE A 122 -14.29 -3.26 -21.62
C ILE A 122 -15.67 -3.22 -22.26
N GLU A 123 -16.47 -4.21 -21.93
CA GLU A 123 -17.92 -4.12 -22.01
C GLU A 123 -18.48 -4.02 -20.60
N LEU A 124 -19.29 -2.99 -20.36
CA LEU A 124 -19.95 -2.71 -19.10
C LEU A 124 -21.40 -3.17 -19.21
N ASP A 125 -21.80 -4.08 -18.33
CA ASP A 125 -23.16 -4.63 -18.28
C ASP A 125 -24.07 -3.77 -17.37
N LYS A 126 -23.74 -3.69 -16.10
CA LYS A 126 -24.53 -2.98 -15.09
C LYS A 126 -23.74 -2.55 -13.88
N ILE A 127 -24.36 -1.65 -13.10
CA ILE A 127 -23.87 -1.26 -11.79
C ILE A 127 -24.92 -1.57 -10.74
N THR A 128 -24.52 -2.26 -9.65
CA THR A 128 -25.36 -2.46 -8.48
C THR A 128 -24.81 -1.64 -7.31
N VAL A 129 -25.64 -0.76 -6.76
CA VAL A 129 -25.34 0.00 -5.54
C VAL A 129 -25.99 -0.72 -4.37
N LYS A 130 -25.18 -1.13 -3.40
CA LYS A 130 -25.69 -1.80 -2.19
C LYS A 130 -25.01 -1.23 -0.94
N THR A 131 -25.69 -1.35 0.21
CA THR A 131 -25.10 -0.94 1.49
C THR A 131 -23.76 -1.64 1.69
N GLY A 132 -22.70 -0.86 1.98
CA GLY A 132 -21.35 -1.37 2.19
C GLY A 132 -21.25 -2.20 3.47
N ALA A 133 -20.60 -3.35 3.37
CA ALA A 133 -20.34 -4.20 4.52
C ALA A 133 -19.13 -3.67 5.32
N LYS A 134 -19.34 -3.41 6.61
CA LYS A 134 -18.25 -3.05 7.53
C LYS A 134 -17.26 -4.20 7.66
N ILE A 135 -16.00 -3.85 7.88
CA ILE A 135 -14.98 -4.83 8.26
C ILE A 135 -15.34 -5.43 9.62
N SER A 136 -15.29 -6.75 9.71
CA SER A 136 -15.57 -7.46 10.96
C SER A 136 -14.51 -7.16 12.03
N ASN A 137 -14.93 -7.01 13.28
CA ASN A 137 -14.01 -6.87 14.41
C ASN A 137 -13.07 -8.09 14.56
N SER A 138 -13.46 -9.26 14.09
CA SER A 138 -12.61 -10.46 14.09
C SER A 138 -11.34 -10.28 13.24
N THR A 139 -11.35 -9.38 12.24
CA THR A 139 -10.18 -9.00 11.44
C THR A 139 -9.03 -8.45 12.30
N TYR A 140 -9.36 -7.86 13.43
CA TYR A 140 -8.38 -7.23 14.34
C TYR A 140 -7.89 -8.18 15.43
N ASN A 141 -8.43 -9.38 15.51
CA ASN A 141 -8.03 -10.38 16.52
C ASN A 141 -6.78 -11.14 16.06
N VAL A 142 -5.63 -10.48 16.15
CA VAL A 142 -4.33 -11.07 15.81
C VAL A 142 -3.79 -11.87 16.98
N THR A 143 -3.86 -13.19 16.88
CA THR A 143 -3.38 -14.10 17.94
C THR A 143 -1.93 -14.56 17.75
N SER A 144 -1.36 -14.39 16.56
CA SER A 144 0.01 -14.81 16.25
C SER A 144 1.04 -14.02 17.05
N SER A 145 2.14 -14.70 17.40
CA SER A 145 3.37 -14.09 17.90
C SER A 145 4.33 -13.82 16.73
N LEU A 146 5.40 -13.06 17.00
CA LEU A 146 6.47 -12.82 16.03
C LEU A 146 7.02 -14.14 15.44
N VAL A 147 7.28 -14.14 14.13
CA VAL A 147 7.88 -15.29 13.42
C VAL A 147 9.31 -15.57 13.88
N ASN A 148 10.06 -14.52 14.25
CA ASN A 148 11.33 -14.69 14.95
C ASN A 148 11.13 -14.87 16.44
N ARG A 149 11.24 -16.10 16.93
CA ARG A 149 11.09 -16.44 18.35
C ARG A 149 12.18 -15.83 19.25
N ASN A 150 13.34 -15.52 18.67
CA ASN A 150 14.49 -14.90 19.34
C ASN A 150 14.42 -13.37 19.35
N ALA A 151 13.28 -12.78 18.91
CA ALA A 151 13.12 -11.35 18.87
C ALA A 151 13.47 -10.68 20.21
N THR A 152 14.12 -9.51 20.14
CA THR A 152 14.53 -8.73 21.33
C THR A 152 13.32 -8.32 22.17
N ALA A 153 13.54 -7.97 23.42
CA ALA A 153 12.47 -7.52 24.32
C ALA A 153 11.73 -6.29 23.76
N ASN A 154 12.47 -5.31 23.21
CA ASN A 154 11.87 -4.12 22.61
C ASN A 154 11.06 -4.46 21.34
N THR A 155 11.53 -5.40 20.52
CA THR A 155 10.79 -5.87 19.34
C THR A 155 9.47 -6.53 19.74
N LYS A 156 9.48 -7.35 20.78
CA LYS A 156 8.26 -7.98 21.35
C LYS A 156 7.30 -6.93 21.91
N LYS A 157 7.81 -5.91 22.61
CA LYS A 157 7.00 -4.80 23.14
C LYS A 157 6.35 -4.01 21.99
N LEU A 158 7.12 -3.65 20.94
CA LEU A 158 6.58 -2.95 19.79
C LEU A 158 5.48 -3.77 19.11
N TYR A 159 5.73 -5.06 18.85
CA TYR A 159 4.72 -5.91 18.21
C TYR A 159 3.44 -6.05 19.05
N SER A 160 3.57 -6.19 20.38
CA SER A 160 2.41 -6.18 21.28
C SER A 160 1.63 -4.87 21.18
N PHE A 161 2.32 -3.73 21.23
CA PHE A 161 1.70 -2.41 21.06
C PHE A 161 0.96 -2.28 19.73
N LEU A 162 1.57 -2.72 18.62
CA LEU A 162 0.93 -2.71 17.30
C LEU A 162 -0.34 -3.57 17.27
N LYS A 163 -0.31 -4.76 17.86
CA LYS A 163 -1.50 -5.63 18.01
C LYS A 163 -2.60 -4.97 18.84
N ASP A 164 -2.24 -4.37 19.96
CA ASP A 164 -3.19 -3.75 20.90
C ASP A 164 -3.82 -2.48 20.30
N SER A 165 -3.12 -1.81 19.37
CA SER A 165 -3.56 -0.61 18.66
C SER A 165 -4.39 -0.93 17.42
N TYR A 166 -4.17 -2.08 16.78
CA TYR A 166 -4.79 -2.48 15.52
C TYR A 166 -6.31 -2.60 15.65
N GLY A 167 -7.05 -1.90 14.79
CA GLY A 167 -8.50 -1.80 14.83
C GLY A 167 -9.04 -0.79 15.87
N LYS A 168 -8.16 -0.10 16.60
CA LYS A 168 -8.53 0.96 17.53
C LYS A 168 -7.97 2.32 17.12
N TYR A 169 -6.74 2.33 16.65
CA TYR A 169 -6.00 3.53 16.28
C TYR A 169 -5.30 3.35 14.93
N VAL A 170 -5.02 4.46 14.28
CA VAL A 170 -4.16 4.57 13.10
C VAL A 170 -2.89 5.32 13.50
N ILE A 171 -1.74 4.69 13.38
CA ILE A 171 -0.45 5.32 13.68
C ILE A 171 -0.05 6.20 12.48
N THR A 172 0.21 7.47 12.72
CA THR A 172 0.62 8.41 11.68
C THR A 172 2.07 8.18 11.27
N GLY A 173 2.33 8.08 9.97
CA GLY A 173 3.67 7.79 9.45
C GLY A 173 4.06 8.70 8.29
N GLN A 174 5.38 8.90 8.15
CA GLN A 174 5.97 9.71 7.09
C GLN A 174 7.34 9.16 6.68
N GLN A 175 7.52 8.91 5.38
CA GLN A 175 8.85 8.65 4.80
C GLN A 175 9.64 9.95 4.77
N CYS A 176 10.83 9.98 5.37
CA CYS A 176 11.62 11.19 5.44
C CYS A 176 13.12 10.89 5.61
N ASP A 177 13.89 11.04 4.55
CA ASP A 177 15.34 10.82 4.59
C ASP A 177 16.10 11.78 5.52
N GLY A 178 15.51 12.94 5.80
CA GLY A 178 15.99 13.90 6.77
C GLY A 178 15.78 13.49 8.24
N GLY A 179 15.04 12.41 8.51
CA GLY A 179 14.63 12.01 9.85
C GLY A 179 13.69 13.04 10.48
N ILE A 180 13.70 13.16 11.81
CA ILE A 180 12.85 14.14 12.51
C ILE A 180 13.17 15.60 12.16
N ASN A 181 14.36 15.86 11.64
CA ASN A 181 14.81 17.18 11.20
C ASN A 181 14.57 17.45 9.72
N GLY A 182 13.98 16.50 8.99
CA GLY A 182 13.65 16.63 7.56
C GLY A 182 12.49 17.58 7.29
N ASN A 183 12.37 18.01 6.05
CA ASN A 183 11.36 18.98 5.63
C ASN A 183 9.95 18.45 5.84
N GLU A 184 9.69 17.19 5.54
CA GLU A 184 8.39 16.54 5.68
C GLU A 184 7.91 16.58 7.14
N PHE A 185 8.77 16.16 8.08
CA PHE A 185 8.47 16.17 9.51
C PHE A 185 8.22 17.58 10.04
N LYS A 186 9.06 18.55 9.63
CA LYS A 186 8.89 19.97 10.00
C LYS A 186 7.61 20.56 9.44
N ALA A 187 7.31 20.31 8.16
CA ALA A 187 6.11 20.82 7.51
C ALA A 187 4.83 20.28 8.17
N ILE A 188 4.80 18.98 8.48
CA ILE A 188 3.68 18.34 9.19
C ILE A 188 3.56 18.93 10.60
N LYS A 189 4.65 19.02 11.37
CA LYS A 189 4.65 19.59 12.73
C LYS A 189 4.13 21.03 12.74
N ASN A 190 4.59 21.87 11.80
CA ASN A 190 4.16 23.27 11.69
C ASN A 190 2.67 23.37 11.34
N LEU A 191 2.15 22.42 10.54
CA LEU A 191 0.78 22.44 10.09
C LEU A 191 -0.22 21.88 11.11
N THR A 192 0.16 20.79 11.79
CA THR A 192 -0.74 19.99 12.64
C THR A 192 -0.51 20.19 14.14
N GLY A 193 0.64 20.73 14.52
CA GLY A 193 1.05 20.86 15.92
C GLY A 193 1.78 19.65 16.48
N ASP A 194 1.90 18.52 15.74
CA ASP A 194 2.62 17.33 16.21
C ASP A 194 3.43 16.65 15.10
N TYR A 195 4.33 15.77 15.49
CA TYR A 195 5.14 14.95 14.58
C TYR A 195 4.44 13.63 14.25
N PRO A 196 4.71 13.04 13.06
CA PRO A 196 4.38 11.64 12.81
C PRO A 196 4.97 10.71 13.89
N ALA A 197 4.22 9.68 14.25
CA ALA A 197 4.65 8.67 15.24
C ALA A 197 5.62 7.64 14.66
N LEU A 198 5.56 7.42 13.35
CA LEU A 198 6.34 6.42 12.60
C LEU A 198 7.21 7.14 11.56
N LEU A 199 8.52 6.90 11.64
CA LEU A 199 9.52 7.38 10.67
C LEU A 199 9.87 6.26 9.68
N GLY A 200 9.63 6.52 8.40
CA GLY A 200 10.11 5.68 7.30
C GLY A 200 11.48 6.12 6.80
N LEU A 201 12.37 5.16 6.60
CA LEU A 201 13.73 5.32 6.09
C LEU A 201 14.06 4.21 5.10
N ASP A 202 15.15 4.37 4.36
CA ASP A 202 15.60 3.41 3.36
C ASP A 202 17.03 2.92 3.62
N MET A 203 17.26 1.63 3.43
CA MET A 203 18.60 1.03 3.48
C MET A 203 19.37 1.17 2.16
N MET A 204 18.78 1.78 1.15
CA MET A 204 19.27 1.88 -0.23
C MET A 204 20.75 2.29 -0.29
N ASP A 205 21.12 3.37 0.37
CA ASP A 205 22.46 3.95 0.29
C ASP A 205 23.53 3.22 1.14
N TYR A 206 23.15 2.14 1.84
CA TYR A 206 24.11 1.19 2.42
C TYR A 206 24.42 0.02 1.48
N THR A 207 23.71 -0.11 0.35
CA THR A 207 23.91 -1.21 -0.61
C THR A 207 25.33 -1.10 -1.23
N PRO A 208 26.12 -2.17 -1.25
CA PRO A 208 27.50 -2.13 -1.75
C PRO A 208 27.67 -1.60 -3.16
N SER A 209 26.72 -1.85 -4.07
CA SER A 209 26.75 -1.28 -5.42
C SER A 209 26.61 0.26 -5.43
N ARG A 210 25.88 0.83 -4.47
CA ARG A 210 25.75 2.30 -4.33
C ARG A 210 26.94 2.92 -3.60
N THR A 211 27.39 2.29 -2.51
CA THR A 211 28.56 2.79 -1.77
C THR A 211 29.84 2.74 -2.62
N ALA A 212 29.98 1.75 -3.49
CA ALA A 212 31.08 1.69 -4.46
C ALA A 212 31.05 2.84 -5.50
N LEU A 213 29.90 3.47 -5.69
CA LEU A 213 29.68 4.61 -6.58
C LEU A 213 29.57 5.95 -5.82
N GLY A 214 29.97 5.96 -4.53
CA GLY A 214 30.18 7.15 -3.74
C GLY A 214 29.01 7.57 -2.84
N THR A 215 27.97 6.76 -2.66
CA THR A 215 26.90 7.08 -1.69
C THR A 215 27.35 6.84 -0.26
N SER A 216 26.72 7.57 0.65
CA SER A 216 26.80 7.35 2.10
C SER A 216 25.43 7.60 2.72
N SER A 217 25.15 6.95 3.85
CA SER A 217 23.87 7.09 4.52
C SER A 217 24.04 7.34 6.02
N SER A 218 23.14 8.17 6.56
CA SER A 218 22.94 8.38 7.99
C SER A 218 21.57 7.88 8.48
N ALA A 219 20.86 7.08 7.67
CA ALA A 219 19.51 6.62 7.99
C ALA A 219 19.46 5.85 9.33
N VAL A 220 20.46 5.00 9.61
CA VAL A 220 20.58 4.28 10.89
C VAL A 220 20.72 5.24 12.07
N ASP A 221 21.51 6.28 11.96
CA ASP A 221 21.73 7.25 13.03
C ASP A 221 20.46 8.08 13.28
N LYS A 222 19.73 8.48 12.22
CA LYS A 222 18.44 9.15 12.30
C LYS A 222 17.37 8.27 12.95
N ALA A 223 17.35 6.98 12.62
CA ALA A 223 16.47 6.01 13.25
C ALA A 223 16.72 5.91 14.77
N ILE A 224 17.99 5.83 15.18
CA ILE A 224 18.40 5.80 16.59
C ILE A 224 17.97 7.10 17.30
N GLU A 225 18.17 8.26 16.66
CA GLU A 225 17.73 9.55 17.20
C GLU A 225 16.22 9.58 17.41
N PHE A 226 15.44 9.15 16.40
CA PHE A 226 13.98 9.16 16.47
C PHE A 226 13.43 8.19 17.52
N HIS A 227 14.00 6.99 17.59
CA HIS A 227 13.66 6.01 18.62
C HIS A 227 13.90 6.54 20.05
N LYS A 228 15.01 7.26 20.29
CA LYS A 228 15.28 7.89 21.59
C LYS A 228 14.24 8.93 22.01
N LYS A 229 13.47 9.47 21.04
CA LYS A 229 12.34 10.38 21.27
C LYS A 229 11.01 9.64 21.49
N GLY A 230 11.04 8.29 21.54
CA GLY A 230 9.85 7.44 21.69
C GLY A 230 9.18 7.06 20.36
N GLY A 231 9.72 7.47 19.23
CA GLY A 231 9.15 7.18 17.91
C GLY A 231 9.36 5.73 17.45
N ILE A 232 8.54 5.32 16.52
CA ILE A 232 8.59 4.01 15.87
C ILE A 232 9.34 4.14 14.53
N VAL A 233 10.10 3.10 14.15
CA VAL A 233 10.96 3.14 12.98
C VAL A 233 10.59 2.02 12.01
N THR A 234 10.47 2.34 10.73
CA THR A 234 10.35 1.37 9.65
C THR A 234 11.44 1.61 8.59
N PHE A 235 11.90 0.54 7.98
CA PHE A 235 12.82 0.58 6.87
C PHE A 235 12.29 -0.23 5.70
N CYS A 236 12.32 0.36 4.50
CA CYS A 236 12.35 -0.38 3.25
C CYS A 236 13.79 -0.55 2.74
N TRP A 237 13.95 -1.24 1.64
CA TRP A 237 15.24 -1.39 0.98
C TRP A 237 15.05 -1.41 -0.54
N HIS A 238 15.26 -0.23 -1.17
CA HIS A 238 15.42 -0.18 -2.61
C HIS A 238 16.80 -0.76 -2.96
N TRP A 239 16.82 -2.08 -3.10
CA TRP A 239 18.03 -2.88 -3.26
C TRP A 239 18.58 -2.75 -4.68
N ASN A 240 19.58 -1.89 -4.88
CA ASN A 240 20.29 -1.83 -6.14
C ASN A 240 20.90 -3.20 -6.46
N ALA A 241 20.71 -3.66 -7.69
CA ALA A 241 21.41 -4.83 -8.19
C ALA A 241 22.94 -4.64 -8.09
N PRO A 242 23.72 -5.72 -7.94
CA PRO A 242 25.18 -5.62 -7.94
C PRO A 242 25.68 -4.88 -9.18
N THR A 243 26.72 -4.07 -9.01
CA THR A 243 27.28 -3.18 -10.07
C THR A 243 27.54 -3.93 -11.39
N GLU A 244 27.99 -5.17 -11.30
CA GLU A 244 28.31 -6.04 -12.45
C GLU A 244 27.08 -6.45 -13.28
N TYR A 245 25.90 -6.26 -12.72
CA TYR A 245 24.61 -6.58 -13.36
C TYR A 245 23.85 -5.34 -13.79
N LEU A 246 24.33 -4.14 -13.54
CA LEU A 246 23.72 -2.92 -14.06
C LEU A 246 24.00 -2.77 -15.56
N TYR A 247 23.05 -2.25 -16.32
CA TYR A 247 23.28 -1.88 -17.72
C TYR A 247 24.15 -0.64 -17.87
N SER A 248 24.07 0.28 -16.90
CA SER A 248 24.86 1.50 -16.87
C SER A 248 25.27 1.85 -15.44
N THR A 249 26.49 2.35 -15.27
CA THR A 249 27.02 2.94 -14.03
C THR A 249 27.03 4.48 -14.09
N ALA A 250 26.33 5.07 -15.07
CA ALA A 250 26.16 6.52 -15.13
C ALA A 250 25.37 7.02 -13.91
N ASN A 251 25.67 8.23 -13.46
CA ASN A 251 24.95 8.87 -12.35
C ASN A 251 23.64 9.50 -12.86
N SER A 252 22.67 8.65 -13.16
CA SER A 252 21.36 9.01 -13.70
C SER A 252 20.29 8.01 -13.25
N SER A 253 19.01 8.35 -13.45
CA SER A 253 17.88 7.45 -13.17
C SER A 253 17.92 6.17 -14.00
N ASP A 254 18.45 6.22 -15.22
CA ASP A 254 18.62 5.06 -16.12
C ASP A 254 19.92 4.29 -15.84
N GLY A 255 20.75 4.79 -14.93
CA GLY A 255 21.99 4.18 -14.48
C GLY A 255 21.86 3.60 -13.08
N TRP A 256 22.95 3.75 -12.30
CA TRP A 256 23.01 3.17 -10.95
C TRP A 256 22.03 3.77 -9.94
N TRP A 257 21.56 5.00 -10.15
CA TRP A 257 20.53 5.61 -9.28
C TRP A 257 19.24 4.80 -9.25
N GLY A 258 18.81 4.31 -10.40
CA GLY A 258 17.67 3.44 -10.56
C GLY A 258 18.01 1.95 -10.64
N GLY A 259 19.18 1.53 -10.11
CA GLY A 259 19.68 0.15 -10.24
C GLY A 259 18.85 -0.93 -9.55
N PHE A 260 17.80 -0.55 -8.84
CA PHE A 260 16.79 -1.45 -8.29
C PHE A 260 15.64 -1.73 -9.29
N TYR A 261 15.50 -0.94 -10.37
CA TYR A 261 14.50 -1.20 -11.40
C TYR A 261 14.93 -2.33 -12.36
N THR A 262 13.94 -3.10 -12.79
CA THR A 262 14.13 -4.22 -13.74
C THR A 262 14.77 -3.76 -15.06
N GLN A 263 14.34 -2.61 -15.60
CA GLN A 263 14.87 -2.08 -16.87
C GLN A 263 16.34 -1.62 -16.76
N ASN A 264 16.87 -1.40 -15.56
CA ASN A 264 18.23 -0.93 -15.37
C ASN A 264 19.22 -2.05 -15.01
N SER A 265 18.74 -3.29 -14.89
CA SER A 265 19.53 -4.43 -14.43
C SER A 265 19.24 -5.70 -15.19
N LYS A 266 20.29 -6.49 -15.44
CA LYS A 266 20.22 -7.87 -15.95
C LYS A 266 20.32 -8.91 -14.84
N PHE A 267 20.13 -8.51 -13.56
CA PHE A 267 20.22 -9.40 -12.42
C PHE A 267 19.01 -10.34 -12.38
N ASP A 268 19.25 -11.61 -12.67
CA ASP A 268 18.22 -12.65 -12.74
C ASP A 268 18.20 -13.46 -11.45
N ILE A 269 17.27 -13.12 -10.56
CA ILE A 269 17.16 -13.76 -9.25
C ILE A 269 16.73 -15.25 -9.36
N ALA A 270 16.03 -15.64 -10.42
CA ALA A 270 15.69 -17.05 -10.62
C ALA A 270 16.93 -17.90 -10.86
N LYS A 271 17.86 -17.40 -11.70
CA LYS A 271 19.16 -18.06 -11.92
C LYS A 271 19.99 -18.13 -10.66
N VAL A 272 20.06 -17.04 -9.91
CA VAL A 272 20.78 -16.98 -8.63
C VAL A 272 20.22 -18.00 -7.63
N MET A 273 18.90 -18.01 -7.43
CA MET A 273 18.26 -18.88 -6.44
C MET A 273 18.19 -20.36 -6.86
N ASN A 274 18.40 -20.65 -8.14
CA ASN A 274 18.49 -22.02 -8.66
C ASN A 274 19.95 -22.54 -8.80
N GLY A 275 20.94 -21.75 -8.36
CA GLY A 275 22.35 -22.12 -8.41
C GLY A 275 23.02 -22.03 -9.80
N GLN A 276 22.34 -21.36 -10.75
CA GLN A 276 22.84 -21.17 -12.13
C GLN A 276 23.72 -19.94 -12.28
N ASP A 277 23.76 -19.07 -11.26
CA ASP A 277 24.63 -17.88 -11.20
C ASP A 277 25.34 -17.78 -9.84
N ALA A 278 26.46 -18.48 -9.74
CA ALA A 278 27.28 -18.50 -8.52
C ALA A 278 27.92 -17.11 -8.20
N LYS A 279 28.24 -16.30 -9.23
CA LYS A 279 28.74 -14.94 -9.05
C LYS A 279 27.67 -14.05 -8.48
N GLY A 280 26.46 -14.07 -9.05
CA GLY A 280 25.32 -13.32 -8.56
C GLY A 280 24.97 -13.70 -7.12
N LYS A 281 25.02 -14.99 -6.79
CA LYS A 281 24.81 -15.47 -5.42
C LYS A 281 25.81 -14.90 -4.41
N LYS A 282 27.10 -14.89 -4.75
CA LYS A 282 28.15 -14.32 -3.89
C LYS A 282 27.95 -12.82 -3.66
N LEU A 283 27.51 -12.09 -4.68
CA LEU A 283 27.24 -10.64 -4.58
C LEU A 283 25.95 -10.36 -3.78
N LEU A 284 24.92 -11.18 -3.95
CA LEU A 284 23.71 -11.14 -3.13
C LEU A 284 24.05 -11.31 -1.64
N ASP A 285 24.89 -12.30 -1.31
CA ASP A 285 25.32 -12.58 0.07
C ASP A 285 26.15 -11.43 0.66
N ARG A 286 27.00 -10.80 -0.15
CA ARG A 286 27.75 -9.61 0.23
C ARG A 286 26.80 -8.48 0.64
N ASP A 287 25.79 -8.23 -0.16
CA ASP A 287 24.83 -7.14 0.07
C ASP A 287 24.00 -7.42 1.34
N ILE A 288 23.50 -8.65 1.51
CA ILE A 288 22.77 -9.06 2.72
C ILE A 288 23.64 -8.90 3.97
N LYS A 289 24.91 -9.29 3.89
CA LYS A 289 25.89 -9.12 5.01
C LYS A 289 26.06 -7.66 5.39
N GLU A 290 26.14 -6.76 4.40
CA GLU A 290 26.29 -5.33 4.69
C GLU A 290 25.08 -4.73 5.35
N ILE A 291 23.87 -5.07 4.85
CA ILE A 291 22.61 -4.62 5.48
C ILE A 291 22.46 -5.22 6.89
N ALA A 292 22.84 -6.48 7.08
CA ALA A 292 22.85 -7.09 8.41
C ALA A 292 23.68 -6.31 9.41
N LYS A 293 24.86 -5.77 9.02
CA LYS A 293 25.67 -4.90 9.90
C LYS A 293 24.89 -3.65 10.34
N GLN A 294 24.14 -3.04 9.43
CA GLN A 294 23.37 -1.85 9.73
C GLN A 294 22.19 -2.18 10.66
N LEU A 295 21.48 -3.28 10.41
CA LEU A 295 20.42 -3.78 11.28
C LEU A 295 20.94 -4.14 12.69
N LYS A 296 22.14 -4.71 12.78
CA LYS A 296 22.81 -4.97 14.08
C LYS A 296 23.22 -3.70 14.81
N ARG A 297 23.56 -2.60 14.11
CA ARG A 297 23.76 -1.29 14.74
C ARG A 297 22.48 -0.81 15.43
N LEU A 298 21.32 -0.94 14.76
CA LEU A 298 20.01 -0.63 15.33
C LEU A 298 19.68 -1.53 16.52
N GLU A 299 19.93 -2.83 16.41
CA GLU A 299 19.71 -3.79 17.51
C GLU A 299 20.55 -3.44 18.74
N LYS A 300 21.84 -3.15 18.55
CA LYS A 300 22.74 -2.71 19.64
C LYS A 300 22.25 -1.43 20.33
N ALA A 301 21.62 -0.53 19.58
CA ALA A 301 21.01 0.68 20.11
C ALA A 301 19.62 0.46 20.73
N GLY A 302 19.13 -0.78 20.76
CA GLY A 302 17.82 -1.15 21.31
C GLY A 302 16.63 -0.80 20.40
N VAL A 303 16.86 -0.47 19.13
CA VAL A 303 15.83 -0.04 18.18
C VAL A 303 15.19 -1.26 17.50
N PRO A 304 13.91 -1.54 17.74
CA PRO A 304 13.15 -2.48 16.92
C PRO A 304 12.82 -1.84 15.56
N VAL A 305 12.83 -2.64 14.52
CA VAL A 305 12.63 -2.20 13.13
C VAL A 305 11.43 -2.91 12.53
N ILE A 306 10.45 -2.13 12.07
CA ILE A 306 9.44 -2.63 11.13
C ILE A 306 10.15 -2.77 9.78
N TRP A 307 10.48 -4.01 9.39
CA TRP A 307 11.32 -4.33 8.24
C TRP A 307 10.50 -4.72 7.03
N ARG A 308 10.53 -3.91 5.98
CA ARG A 308 9.76 -4.06 4.74
C ARG A 308 10.68 -4.22 3.52
N PRO A 309 11.37 -5.35 3.37
CA PRO A 309 12.19 -5.63 2.21
C PRO A 309 11.34 -6.11 1.03
N LEU A 310 11.90 -6.06 -0.18
CA LEU A 310 11.35 -6.70 -1.38
C LEU A 310 9.88 -6.30 -1.66
N HIS A 311 9.55 -5.04 -1.42
CA HIS A 311 8.21 -4.48 -1.57
C HIS A 311 7.79 -4.44 -3.05
N GLU A 312 6.47 -4.33 -3.30
CA GLU A 312 5.84 -4.15 -4.61
C GLU A 312 6.23 -5.19 -5.69
N ALA A 313 6.57 -6.40 -5.25
CA ALA A 313 7.17 -7.41 -6.11
C ALA A 313 6.27 -7.83 -7.28
N SER A 314 4.93 -7.87 -7.07
CA SER A 314 3.98 -8.31 -8.11
C SER A 314 3.87 -7.32 -9.28
N GLY A 315 4.34 -6.08 -9.11
CA GLY A 315 4.42 -5.08 -10.17
C GLY A 315 5.49 -5.37 -11.22
N GLY A 316 6.52 -6.13 -10.85
CA GLY A 316 7.60 -6.55 -11.77
C GLY A 316 8.57 -5.44 -12.19
N TRP A 317 8.37 -4.20 -11.70
CA TRP A 317 9.28 -3.09 -12.02
C TRP A 317 10.58 -3.11 -11.21
N PHE A 318 10.64 -3.83 -10.11
CA PHE A 318 11.86 -4.09 -9.35
C PHE A 318 12.45 -5.45 -9.72
N TRP A 319 13.80 -5.56 -9.77
CA TRP A 319 14.47 -6.80 -10.19
C TRP A 319 14.08 -8.02 -9.35
N TRP A 320 13.73 -7.86 -8.08
CA TRP A 320 13.30 -8.97 -7.22
C TRP A 320 11.90 -9.51 -7.54
N GLY A 321 11.10 -8.76 -8.34
CA GLY A 321 9.81 -9.19 -8.86
C GLY A 321 9.83 -9.68 -10.30
N ALA A 322 10.89 -9.39 -11.06
CA ALA A 322 10.93 -9.58 -12.50
C ALA A 322 10.75 -11.04 -12.97
N GLN A 323 11.16 -12.03 -12.16
CA GLN A 323 11.10 -13.45 -12.52
C GLN A 323 9.95 -14.20 -11.84
N GLY A 324 8.94 -13.47 -11.38
CA GLY A 324 7.68 -14.01 -10.89
C GLY A 324 7.70 -14.56 -9.47
N PRO A 325 6.53 -15.03 -8.99
CA PRO A 325 6.31 -15.31 -7.59
C PRO A 325 7.17 -16.44 -7.02
N ASN A 326 7.54 -17.45 -7.82
CA ASN A 326 8.35 -18.55 -7.33
C ASN A 326 9.80 -18.14 -7.00
N ALA A 327 10.42 -17.31 -7.85
CA ALA A 327 11.75 -16.77 -7.60
C ALA A 327 11.73 -15.80 -6.40
N TYR A 328 10.74 -14.93 -6.33
CA TYR A 328 10.51 -14.02 -5.23
C TYR A 328 10.38 -14.74 -3.87
N LYS A 329 9.51 -15.78 -3.79
CA LYS A 329 9.32 -16.53 -2.54
C LYS A 329 10.59 -17.25 -2.09
N LYS A 330 11.42 -17.73 -3.03
CA LYS A 330 12.74 -18.30 -2.70
C LYS A 330 13.68 -17.24 -2.13
N LEU A 331 13.73 -16.05 -2.75
CA LEU A 331 14.53 -14.92 -2.27
C LEU A 331 14.06 -14.45 -0.89
N TRP A 332 12.75 -14.30 -0.66
CA TRP A 332 12.20 -13.90 0.63
C TRP A 332 12.64 -14.85 1.75
N LYS A 333 12.44 -16.17 1.55
CA LYS A 333 12.82 -17.19 2.53
C LYS A 333 14.33 -17.21 2.77
N TYR A 334 15.10 -16.99 1.72
CA TYR A 334 16.56 -16.90 1.81
C TYR A 334 16.97 -15.67 2.63
N LEU A 335 16.45 -14.50 2.31
CA LEU A 335 16.73 -13.24 3.04
C LEU A 335 16.33 -13.36 4.52
N TYR A 336 15.16 -13.93 4.79
CA TYR A 336 14.70 -14.19 6.16
C TYR A 336 15.70 -15.07 6.93
N LYS A 337 16.10 -16.20 6.33
CA LYS A 337 17.07 -17.12 6.93
C LYS A 337 18.42 -16.43 7.20
N GLU A 338 18.94 -15.71 6.24
CA GLU A 338 20.24 -15.06 6.40
C GLU A 338 20.19 -13.97 7.48
N LEU A 339 19.23 -13.04 7.43
CA LEU A 339 19.14 -11.97 8.42
C LEU A 339 18.81 -12.49 9.82
N THR A 340 17.87 -13.41 9.94
CA THR A 340 17.38 -13.88 11.25
C THR A 340 18.30 -14.94 11.84
N ASN A 341 18.69 -15.97 11.06
CA ASN A 341 19.40 -17.12 11.61
C ASN A 341 20.93 -16.99 11.47
N THR A 342 21.42 -16.55 10.29
CA THR A 342 22.85 -16.48 10.03
C THR A 342 23.47 -15.26 10.72
N TYR A 343 22.84 -14.08 10.58
CA TYR A 343 23.34 -12.83 11.17
C TYR A 343 22.71 -12.47 12.51
N GLY A 344 21.66 -13.17 12.94
CA GLY A 344 21.02 -12.97 14.24
C GLY A 344 20.45 -11.56 14.42
N CYS A 345 19.84 -10.97 13.36
CA CYS A 345 19.12 -9.70 13.46
C CYS A 345 17.78 -9.94 14.16
N ASN A 346 17.78 -9.82 15.49
CA ASN A 346 16.62 -10.15 16.32
C ASN A 346 15.70 -8.96 16.63
N ASN A 347 15.97 -7.82 16.02
CA ASN A 347 15.20 -6.58 16.19
C ASN A 347 14.20 -6.33 15.05
N LEU A 348 13.89 -7.32 14.20
CA LEU A 348 13.06 -7.17 13.01
C LEU A 348 11.63 -7.66 13.23
N ILE A 349 10.66 -6.87 12.76
CA ILE A 349 9.25 -7.24 12.53
C ILE A 349 9.07 -7.30 11.01
N TRP A 350 8.79 -8.48 10.47
CA TRP A 350 8.79 -8.74 9.03
C TRP A 350 7.48 -8.34 8.37
N VAL A 351 7.53 -7.40 7.44
CA VAL A 351 6.36 -6.88 6.71
C VAL A 351 6.39 -7.37 5.28
N TYR A 352 5.43 -8.22 4.91
CA TYR A 352 5.20 -8.61 3.53
C TYR A 352 4.43 -7.50 2.80
N ASN A 353 4.95 -7.10 1.66
CA ASN A 353 4.35 -6.07 0.81
C ASN A 353 4.56 -6.42 -0.69
N GLY A 354 4.35 -7.67 -1.05
CA GLY A 354 4.39 -8.11 -2.45
C GLY A 354 3.12 -7.79 -3.23
N GLN A 355 2.10 -7.25 -2.57
CA GLN A 355 0.82 -6.77 -3.12
C GLN A 355 -0.03 -7.83 -3.86
N SER A 356 0.19 -9.12 -3.60
CA SER A 356 -0.58 -10.20 -4.21
C SER A 356 -0.50 -11.48 -3.37
N ALA A 357 -1.63 -12.20 -3.24
CA ALA A 357 -1.67 -13.48 -2.51
C ALA A 357 -0.75 -14.55 -3.12
N ASP A 358 -0.60 -14.58 -4.44
CA ASP A 358 0.25 -15.55 -5.13
C ASP A 358 1.74 -15.39 -4.80
N TRP A 359 2.13 -14.20 -4.35
CA TRP A 359 3.50 -13.86 -3.98
C TRP A 359 3.78 -14.07 -2.49
N TYR A 360 2.77 -14.36 -1.69
CA TYR A 360 2.90 -14.52 -0.24
C TYR A 360 3.83 -15.68 0.12
N PRO A 361 4.91 -15.45 0.92
CA PRO A 361 5.94 -16.46 1.17
C PRO A 361 5.54 -17.51 2.21
N GLY A 362 4.47 -17.28 2.97
CA GLY A 362 3.97 -18.16 4.03
C GLY A 362 3.89 -17.45 5.39
N ASP A 363 2.93 -17.88 6.21
CA ASP A 363 2.66 -17.28 7.52
C ASP A 363 3.83 -17.37 8.51
N GLU A 364 4.74 -18.30 8.30
CA GLU A 364 5.93 -18.54 9.12
C GLU A 364 7.08 -17.56 8.84
N TYR A 365 6.96 -16.72 7.80
CA TYR A 365 7.96 -15.74 7.39
C TYR A 365 7.47 -14.28 7.48
N VAL A 366 6.23 -14.07 7.92
CA VAL A 366 5.57 -12.76 7.88
C VAL A 366 4.89 -12.45 9.20
N ASP A 367 5.18 -11.28 9.77
CA ASP A 367 4.52 -10.75 10.95
C ASP A 367 3.32 -9.86 10.59
N ILE A 368 3.50 -9.01 9.60
CA ILE A 368 2.57 -7.95 9.18
C ILE A 368 2.40 -7.98 7.65
N VAL A 369 1.21 -7.66 7.18
CA VAL A 369 0.93 -7.47 5.75
C VAL A 369 0.82 -5.97 5.45
N GLY A 370 1.46 -5.53 4.37
CA GLY A 370 1.45 -4.15 3.90
C GLY A 370 0.88 -4.01 2.50
N GLU A 371 0.33 -2.83 2.23
CA GLU A 371 -0.07 -2.37 0.89
C GLU A 371 0.53 -1.00 0.60
N ASP A 372 1.01 -0.80 -0.61
CA ASP A 372 1.45 0.48 -1.14
C ASP A 372 0.41 0.98 -2.14
N ILE A 373 -0.17 2.16 -1.88
CA ILE A 373 -1.33 2.65 -2.63
C ILE A 373 -1.16 4.11 -2.99
N TYR A 374 -1.11 4.39 -4.29
CA TYR A 374 -1.01 5.73 -4.85
C TYR A 374 -2.29 6.05 -5.65
N PRO A 375 -3.39 6.43 -4.98
CA PRO A 375 -4.71 6.52 -5.61
C PRO A 375 -4.89 7.76 -6.50
N GLY A 376 -3.92 8.67 -6.49
CA GLY A 376 -3.97 9.96 -7.16
C GLY A 376 -4.24 11.12 -6.20
N ASN A 377 -4.45 12.31 -6.77
CA ASN A 377 -4.61 13.55 -6.02
C ASN A 377 -5.99 13.63 -5.37
N HIS A 378 -6.05 13.99 -4.09
CA HIS A 378 -7.28 14.24 -3.34
C HIS A 378 -8.27 13.06 -3.32
N VAL A 379 -7.75 11.82 -3.38
CA VAL A 379 -8.54 10.60 -3.23
C VAL A 379 -8.47 10.15 -1.78
N TYR A 380 -9.53 10.42 -1.03
CA TYR A 380 -9.58 10.20 0.43
C TYR A 380 -10.33 8.93 0.83
N ASP A 381 -10.56 8.03 -0.12
CA ASP A 381 -11.12 6.71 0.15
C ASP A 381 -10.23 5.91 1.11
N PRO A 382 -10.77 5.22 2.12
CA PRO A 382 -9.98 4.41 3.06
C PRO A 382 -9.41 3.12 2.46
N GLN A 383 -9.48 2.93 1.15
CA GLN A 383 -8.90 1.83 0.37
C GLN A 383 -9.39 0.46 0.82
N VAL A 384 -10.69 0.37 1.09
CA VAL A 384 -11.32 -0.82 1.70
C VAL A 384 -11.16 -2.07 0.85
N SER A 385 -11.20 -1.94 -0.48
CA SER A 385 -10.98 -3.07 -1.39
C SER A 385 -9.59 -3.66 -1.22
N ARG A 386 -8.56 -2.80 -1.13
CA ARG A 386 -7.17 -3.22 -0.91
C ARG A 386 -6.99 -3.77 0.50
N PHE A 387 -7.63 -3.16 1.51
CA PHE A 387 -7.63 -3.68 2.87
C PHE A 387 -8.22 -5.09 2.94
N LYS A 388 -9.39 -5.32 2.31
CA LYS A 388 -10.02 -6.65 2.21
C LYS A 388 -9.15 -7.67 1.48
N GLN A 389 -8.42 -7.25 0.47
CA GLN A 389 -7.46 -8.09 -0.24
C GLN A 389 -6.29 -8.48 0.69
N ALA A 390 -5.68 -7.50 1.34
CA ALA A 390 -4.50 -7.68 2.18
C ALA A 390 -4.73 -8.61 3.38
N ILE A 391 -5.86 -8.49 4.08
CA ILE A 391 -6.20 -9.36 5.22
C ILE A 391 -6.37 -10.84 4.83
N ASN A 392 -6.44 -11.15 3.54
CA ASN A 392 -6.64 -12.49 3.00
C ASN A 392 -5.40 -13.04 2.27
N TYR A 393 -4.22 -12.43 2.39
CA TYR A 393 -3.01 -12.95 1.74
C TYR A 393 -2.52 -14.27 2.35
N GLY A 394 -2.60 -14.42 3.66
CA GLY A 394 -2.24 -15.62 4.39
C GLY A 394 -3.45 -16.38 4.94
N SER A 395 -3.20 -17.49 5.60
CA SER A 395 -4.22 -18.29 6.30
C SER A 395 -4.47 -17.79 7.74
N LYS A 396 -3.54 -17.00 8.29
CA LYS A 396 -3.63 -16.46 9.66
C LYS A 396 -3.94 -14.97 9.62
N THR A 397 -4.75 -14.51 10.57
CA THR A 397 -4.98 -13.09 10.79
C THR A 397 -3.67 -12.37 11.13
N LYS A 398 -3.31 -11.37 10.34
CA LYS A 398 -2.12 -10.55 10.50
C LYS A 398 -2.51 -9.09 10.70
N ILE A 399 -1.66 -8.32 11.38
CA ILE A 399 -1.74 -6.85 11.34
C ILE A 399 -1.64 -6.43 9.88
N THR A 400 -2.49 -5.48 9.46
CA THR A 400 -2.48 -4.96 8.09
C THR A 400 -2.27 -3.45 8.11
N ALA A 401 -1.38 -2.96 7.27
CA ALA A 401 -0.95 -1.56 7.24
C ALA A 401 -0.89 -0.99 5.83
N LEU A 402 -1.09 0.32 5.72
CA LEU A 402 -0.84 1.09 4.51
C LEU A 402 0.63 1.52 4.56
N THR A 403 1.50 0.71 3.94
CA THR A 403 2.95 0.79 4.08
C THR A 403 3.59 1.87 3.22
N GLU A 404 2.90 2.30 2.15
CA GLU A 404 3.15 3.54 1.43
C GLU A 404 1.84 4.13 0.92
N ASN A 405 1.77 5.46 0.87
CA ASN A 405 0.67 6.15 0.22
C ASN A 405 1.08 7.51 -0.35
N GLY A 406 0.43 7.89 -1.45
CA GLY A 406 0.57 9.25 -2.01
C GLY A 406 -0.42 10.23 -1.42
N CYS A 407 -1.61 9.76 -1.02
CA CYS A 407 -2.70 10.57 -0.47
C CYS A 407 -3.22 9.92 0.83
N ILE A 408 -3.42 10.73 1.88
CA ILE A 408 -3.94 10.24 3.17
C ILE A 408 -5.46 10.05 3.06
N PHE A 409 -5.97 8.92 3.54
CA PHE A 409 -7.40 8.66 3.57
C PHE A 409 -8.15 9.47 4.65
N ASP A 410 -9.47 9.61 4.48
CA ASP A 410 -10.33 10.25 5.48
C ASP A 410 -10.56 9.32 6.68
N ILE A 411 -10.17 9.77 7.87
CA ILE A 411 -10.21 8.98 9.10
C ILE A 411 -11.65 8.65 9.54
N ASP A 412 -12.60 9.56 9.36
CA ASP A 412 -13.98 9.31 9.76
C ASP A 412 -14.63 8.25 8.85
N SER A 413 -14.31 8.28 7.55
CA SER A 413 -14.72 7.25 6.61
C SER A 413 -14.15 5.89 6.98
N ALA A 414 -12.85 5.82 7.32
CA ALA A 414 -12.20 4.58 7.76
C ALA A 414 -12.84 4.02 9.04
N VAL A 415 -13.11 4.87 10.03
CA VAL A 415 -13.79 4.49 11.28
C VAL A 415 -15.22 4.01 11.01
N SER A 416 -15.97 4.71 10.15
CA SER A 416 -17.38 4.39 9.86
C SER A 416 -17.55 3.00 9.26
N ILE A 417 -16.62 2.57 8.41
CA ILE A 417 -16.59 1.25 7.76
C ILE A 417 -15.77 0.21 8.55
N ASN A 418 -15.14 0.64 9.63
CA ASN A 418 -14.24 -0.18 10.43
C ASN A 418 -13.03 -0.71 9.63
N ALA A 419 -12.46 0.08 8.70
CA ALA A 419 -11.29 -0.25 7.91
C ALA A 419 -10.07 0.53 8.44
N LEU A 420 -9.58 0.14 9.62
CA LEU A 420 -8.49 0.82 10.31
C LEU A 420 -7.15 0.13 9.98
N TRP A 421 -6.43 0.68 9.00
CA TRP A 421 -5.03 0.35 8.78
C TRP A 421 -4.24 0.59 10.07
N CYS A 422 -3.34 -0.32 10.45
CA CYS A 422 -2.55 -0.16 11.68
C CYS A 422 -1.74 1.14 11.68
N TRP A 423 -1.20 1.49 10.51
CA TRP A 423 -0.59 2.79 10.22
C TRP A 423 -0.78 3.16 8.75
N PHE A 424 -0.55 4.42 8.42
CA PHE A 424 -0.25 4.86 7.07
C PHE A 424 1.19 5.42 7.00
N MET A 425 1.81 5.39 5.82
CA MET A 425 3.14 5.91 5.57
C MET A 425 3.12 6.76 4.30
N THR A 426 2.93 8.08 4.44
CA THR A 426 2.96 8.95 3.27
C THR A 426 4.39 9.03 2.74
N TRP A 427 4.54 8.88 1.41
CA TRP A 427 5.84 8.98 0.77
C TRP A 427 6.40 10.39 0.87
N GLY A 428 7.73 10.52 0.77
CA GLY A 428 8.42 11.81 0.89
C GLY A 428 8.31 12.70 -0.34
N ASN A 429 9.07 13.80 -0.32
CA ASN A 429 9.17 14.76 -1.42
C ASN A 429 7.80 15.32 -1.84
N GLU A 430 7.48 15.30 -3.14
CA GLU A 430 6.30 15.92 -3.73
C GLU A 430 4.95 15.47 -3.13
N PHE A 431 4.88 14.30 -2.48
CA PHE A 431 3.67 13.81 -1.82
C PHE A 431 3.37 14.54 -0.52
N THR A 432 4.38 15.17 0.08
CA THR A 432 4.24 15.84 1.38
C THR A 432 4.69 17.29 1.34
N VAL A 433 5.75 17.62 0.58
CA VAL A 433 6.33 18.98 0.59
C VAL A 433 6.58 19.53 -0.82
N ASN A 434 6.59 20.88 -0.90
CA ASN A 434 7.18 21.63 -1.99
C ASN A 434 8.24 22.55 -1.35
N GLY A 435 9.51 22.21 -1.53
CA GLY A 435 10.60 22.80 -0.77
C GLY A 435 10.50 22.49 0.72
N SER A 436 10.39 23.50 1.58
CA SER A 436 10.21 23.36 3.03
C SER A 436 8.74 23.45 3.49
N ASN A 437 7.80 23.71 2.58
CA ASN A 437 6.40 23.92 2.91
C ASN A 437 5.58 22.67 2.63
N TYR A 438 4.52 22.45 3.41
CA TYR A 438 3.55 21.40 3.13
C TYR A 438 2.90 21.61 1.75
N SER A 439 2.84 20.55 0.96
CA SER A 439 2.23 20.51 -0.37
C SER A 439 0.80 19.96 -0.31
N GLU A 440 -0.16 20.71 -0.86
CA GLU A 440 -1.54 20.25 -1.02
C GLU A 440 -1.77 19.49 -2.34
N LYS A 441 -0.71 19.17 -3.07
CA LYS A 441 -0.83 18.48 -4.38
C LYS A 441 -1.61 17.17 -4.27
N TYR A 442 -1.35 16.38 -3.24
CA TYR A 442 -1.98 15.07 -3.04
C TYR A 442 -2.99 15.07 -1.88
N THR A 443 -2.64 15.67 -0.75
CA THR A 443 -3.50 15.72 0.44
C THR A 443 -3.72 17.16 0.87
N GLU A 444 -4.99 17.61 0.95
CA GLU A 444 -5.34 18.94 1.43
C GLU A 444 -4.98 19.12 2.91
N LYS A 445 -4.61 20.36 3.30
CA LYS A 445 -4.32 20.73 4.70
C LYS A 445 -5.45 20.41 5.67
N SER A 446 -6.69 20.51 5.21
CA SER A 446 -7.88 20.17 6.00
C SER A 446 -7.90 18.70 6.40
N VAL A 447 -7.52 17.80 5.48
CA VAL A 447 -7.53 16.34 5.68
C VAL A 447 -6.42 15.91 6.64
N ILE A 448 -5.18 16.35 6.43
CA ILE A 448 -4.09 16.01 7.34
C ILE A 448 -4.30 16.59 8.74
N LYS A 449 -4.80 17.84 8.86
CA LYS A 449 -5.17 18.40 10.18
C LYS A 449 -6.23 17.57 10.88
N LYS A 450 -7.26 17.13 10.16
CA LYS A 450 -8.32 16.26 10.68
C LYS A 450 -7.74 14.92 11.13
N MET A 451 -6.87 14.30 10.32
CA MET A 451 -6.20 13.05 10.66
C MET A 451 -5.42 13.19 11.96
N TYR A 452 -4.58 14.22 12.11
CA TYR A 452 -3.71 14.40 13.29
C TYR A 452 -4.48 14.85 14.55
N ALA A 453 -5.63 15.51 14.39
CA ALA A 453 -6.50 15.92 15.51
C ALA A 453 -7.49 14.82 15.93
N SER A 454 -7.58 13.71 15.19
CA SER A 454 -8.53 12.64 15.47
C SER A 454 -8.14 11.85 16.72
N LYS A 455 -9.13 11.54 17.57
CA LYS A 455 -8.96 10.63 18.70
C LYS A 455 -8.59 9.19 18.30
N TYR A 456 -8.75 8.86 17.03
CA TYR A 456 -8.39 7.55 16.45
C TYR A 456 -6.99 7.53 15.85
N SER A 457 -6.25 8.64 15.91
CA SER A 457 -4.88 8.73 15.40
C SER A 457 -3.86 8.78 16.53
N LEU A 458 -2.72 8.13 16.33
CA LEU A 458 -1.57 8.23 17.20
C LEU A 458 -0.46 9.02 16.51
N THR A 459 -0.09 10.14 17.10
CA THR A 459 1.03 11.00 16.73
C THR A 459 2.19 10.78 17.70
N LEU A 460 3.39 11.31 17.41
CA LEU A 460 4.53 11.14 18.31
C LEU A 460 4.23 11.61 19.75
N GLY A 461 3.51 12.75 19.88
CA GLY A 461 3.15 13.31 21.18
C GLY A 461 2.07 12.52 21.94
N SER A 462 1.28 11.69 21.23
CA SER A 462 0.22 10.86 21.83
C SER A 462 0.60 9.38 21.99
N LEU A 463 1.79 8.96 21.51
CA LEU A 463 2.26 7.59 21.72
C LEU A 463 2.43 7.31 23.23
N PRO A 464 1.94 6.17 23.72
CA PRO A 464 2.30 5.71 25.05
C PRO A 464 3.79 5.31 25.12
N LYS A 465 4.32 5.18 26.32
CA LYS A 465 5.66 4.61 26.50
C LYS A 465 5.64 3.13 26.09
N ILE A 466 6.28 2.80 24.97
CA ILE A 466 6.31 1.43 24.43
C ILE A 466 7.48 0.63 25.02
N TYR A 467 8.63 1.27 25.24
CA TYR A 467 9.91 0.64 25.60
C TYR A 467 10.32 0.87 27.05
#